data_48b12ac74badd257917aa4cef29902a6
#
_entry.id   48b12ac74badd257917aa4cef29902a6
#
_cell.length_a   1.000
_cell.length_b   1.000
_cell.length_c   1.000
_cell.angle_alpha   90.00
_cell.angle_beta   90.00
_cell.angle_gamma   90.00
#
_symmetry.space_group_name_H-M   'P 1'
#
loop_
_entity.id
_entity.type
_entity.pdbx_description
1 polymer ?
#
loop_
_entity_poly.entity_id
_entity_poly.type
_entity_poly.pdbx_seq_one_letter_code
_entity_poly.pdbx_strand_id
1 'polypeptide(L)'
;MNITYTNSLMPEEFNTLRASVGWTTIESVLTVKGLENTACIVCARDGEKAVGMARVITDYGYVVYIADMIVLPEYQGNGIGREIMSRVMAYIKQNIAQGQSKYIALMAAKDKEGFYEKFGFIKRPTDDSGCGMTQWMQKEGAQ
;
A
#
# COMPACT_ATOMS: atom_id res chain seq x y z
N MET A 1 19.80 -2.09 13.75
CA MET A 1 18.59 -1.68 12.99
C MET A 1 17.74 -0.80 13.88
N ASN A 2 17.52 0.41 13.45
CA ASN A 2 16.73 1.39 14.22
C ASN A 2 15.60 1.90 13.33
N ILE A 3 14.43 1.27 13.46
CA ILE A 3 13.31 1.54 12.56
C ILE A 3 12.44 2.67 13.12
N THR A 4 12.24 3.70 12.29
CA THR A 4 11.30 4.78 12.55
C THR A 4 10.23 4.80 11.46
N TYR A 5 9.12 5.48 11.71
CA TYR A 5 8.00 5.54 10.77
C TYR A 5 7.65 6.98 10.48
N THR A 6 7.58 7.32 9.20
CA THR A 6 7.31 8.69 8.74
C THR A 6 6.14 8.67 7.76
N ASN A 7 5.67 9.87 7.42
CA ASN A 7 4.55 10.06 6.48
C ASN A 7 5.04 10.58 5.12
N SER A 8 6.33 10.49 4.85
CA SER A 8 6.90 11.01 3.61
C SER A 8 7.70 9.95 2.88
N LEU A 9 7.70 10.03 1.56
CA LEU A 9 8.40 9.10 0.69
C LEU A 9 8.75 9.85 -0.60
N MET A 10 10.02 9.77 -0.98
CA MET A 10 10.47 10.38 -2.23
C MET A 10 10.14 9.46 -3.41
N PRO A 11 9.91 10.02 -4.62
CA PRO A 11 9.62 9.20 -5.80
C PRO A 11 10.68 8.13 -6.09
N GLU A 12 11.95 8.44 -5.89
CA GLU A 12 13.04 7.49 -6.10
C GLU A 12 12.98 6.35 -5.09
N GLU A 13 12.65 6.65 -3.84
CA GLU A 13 12.48 5.64 -2.78
C GLU A 13 11.32 4.71 -3.10
N PHE A 14 10.21 5.27 -3.58
CA PHE A 14 9.03 4.52 -4.01
C PHE A 14 9.42 3.47 -5.06
N ASN A 15 10.11 3.88 -6.10
CA ASN A 15 10.51 2.97 -7.18
C ASN A 15 11.60 1.99 -6.77
N THR A 16 12.50 2.38 -5.89
CA THR A 16 13.49 1.46 -5.32
C THR A 16 12.80 0.31 -4.57
N LEU A 17 11.78 0.65 -3.76
CA LEU A 17 11.02 -0.37 -3.04
C LEU A 17 10.26 -1.28 -4.00
N ARG A 18 9.62 -0.74 -5.02
CA ARG A 18 8.91 -1.56 -6.02
C ARG A 18 9.86 -2.51 -6.72
N ALA A 19 11.00 -2.01 -7.19
CA ALA A 19 12.00 -2.84 -7.88
C ALA A 19 12.54 -3.96 -6.99
N SER A 20 12.67 -3.72 -5.69
CA SER A 20 13.22 -4.68 -4.74
C SER A 20 12.42 -5.98 -4.65
N VAL A 21 11.13 -5.92 -4.97
CA VAL A 21 10.25 -7.10 -4.95
C VAL A 21 9.82 -7.51 -6.36
N GLY A 22 10.50 -7.01 -7.37
CA GLY A 22 10.26 -7.38 -8.77
C GLY A 22 9.05 -6.71 -9.41
N TRP A 23 8.51 -5.67 -8.80
CA TRP A 23 7.38 -4.94 -9.38
C TRP A 23 7.87 -3.91 -10.38
N THR A 24 7.07 -3.66 -11.42
CA THR A 24 7.35 -2.64 -12.42
C THR A 24 7.49 -1.28 -11.75
N THR A 25 8.56 -0.55 -12.12
CA THR A 25 8.72 0.83 -11.70
C THR A 25 7.75 1.73 -12.48
N ILE A 26 7.36 2.81 -11.86
CA ILE A 26 6.39 3.75 -12.42
C ILE A 26 7.12 5.00 -12.90
N GLU A 27 6.73 5.52 -14.07
CA GLU A 27 7.39 6.71 -14.59
C GLU A 27 7.27 7.88 -13.61
N SER A 28 8.27 8.75 -13.64
CA SER A 28 8.44 9.82 -12.65
C SER A 28 7.22 10.73 -12.51
N VAL A 29 6.63 11.14 -13.63
CA VAL A 29 5.45 12.03 -13.61
C VAL A 29 4.28 11.40 -12.87
N LEU A 30 4.01 10.11 -13.12
CA LEU A 30 2.92 9.40 -12.45
C LEU A 30 3.24 9.13 -10.98
N THR A 31 4.49 8.85 -10.66
CA THR A 31 4.91 8.61 -9.27
C THR A 31 4.71 9.87 -8.42
N VAL A 32 5.19 11.01 -8.91
CA VAL A 32 5.03 12.29 -8.20
C VAL A 32 3.53 12.60 -7.99
N LYS A 33 2.75 12.48 -9.06
CA LYS A 33 1.32 12.77 -9.00
C LYS A 33 0.59 11.83 -8.03
N GLY A 34 0.94 10.55 -8.06
CA GLY A 34 0.35 9.55 -7.16
C GLY A 34 0.67 9.85 -5.70
N LEU A 35 1.92 10.14 -5.39
CA LEU A 35 2.32 10.46 -4.02
C LEU A 35 1.67 11.73 -3.50
N GLU A 36 1.56 12.76 -4.34
CA GLU A 36 0.89 14.02 -3.97
C GLU A 36 -0.60 13.84 -3.66
N ASN A 37 -1.26 12.86 -4.28
CA ASN A 37 -2.69 12.62 -4.11
C ASN A 37 -2.98 11.44 -3.18
N THR A 38 -1.99 10.96 -2.47
CA THR A 38 -2.14 9.89 -1.48
C THR A 38 -2.67 10.47 -0.16
N ALA A 39 -3.71 9.86 0.39
CA ALA A 39 -4.32 10.34 1.63
C ALA A 39 -3.42 10.13 2.85
N CYS A 40 -2.69 9.01 2.86
CA CYS A 40 -1.76 8.68 3.95
C CYS A 40 -0.64 7.81 3.41
N ILE A 41 0.59 8.15 3.75
CA ILE A 41 1.76 7.31 3.49
C ILE A 41 2.32 6.88 4.84
N VAL A 42 2.64 5.59 4.97
CA VAL A 42 3.44 5.10 6.08
C VAL A 42 4.73 4.58 5.49
N CYS A 43 5.86 5.18 5.88
CA CYS A 43 7.17 4.78 5.43
C CYS A 43 8.00 4.33 6.63
N ALA A 44 8.51 3.10 6.59
CA ALA A 44 9.45 2.59 7.57
C ALA A 44 10.86 2.96 7.10
N ARG A 45 11.67 3.47 8.02
CA ARG A 45 13.05 3.88 7.74
C ARG A 45 14.01 3.25 8.73
N ASP A 46 15.15 2.83 8.20
CA ASP A 46 16.31 2.46 9.00
C ASP A 46 17.32 3.60 8.84
N GLY A 47 17.40 4.48 9.84
CA GLY A 47 18.05 5.76 9.66
C GLY A 47 17.34 6.57 8.59
N GLU A 48 18.05 6.95 7.54
CA GLU A 48 17.47 7.72 6.43
C GLU A 48 16.96 6.82 5.28
N LYS A 49 17.30 5.54 5.32
CA LYS A 49 16.94 4.60 4.25
C LYS A 49 15.49 4.16 4.38
N ALA A 50 14.71 4.35 3.33
CA ALA A 50 13.35 3.81 3.26
C ALA A 50 13.44 2.29 3.08
N VAL A 51 12.84 1.55 3.99
CA VAL A 51 12.89 0.08 3.99
C VAL A 51 11.52 -0.58 3.86
N GLY A 52 10.46 0.20 3.93
CA GLY A 52 9.11 -0.30 3.73
C GLY A 52 8.13 0.84 3.55
N MET A 53 7.00 0.53 2.96
CA MET A 53 5.95 1.53 2.72
C MET A 53 4.59 0.89 2.60
N ALA A 54 3.56 1.69 2.77
CA ALA A 54 2.20 1.47 2.27
C ALA A 54 1.55 2.84 2.11
N ARG A 55 0.54 2.91 1.26
CA ARG A 55 -0.19 4.17 1.08
C ARG A 55 -1.69 3.93 0.98
N VAL A 56 -2.45 4.94 1.38
CA VAL A 56 -3.91 4.92 1.38
C VAL A 56 -4.42 5.87 0.31
N ILE A 57 -5.28 5.35 -0.56
CA ILE A 57 -5.95 6.11 -1.61
C ILE A 57 -7.44 6.09 -1.30
N THR A 58 -8.08 7.24 -1.33
CA THR A 58 -9.52 7.34 -1.08
C THR A 58 -10.08 8.59 -1.75
N ASP A 59 -11.35 8.53 -2.10
CA ASP A 59 -12.11 9.70 -2.57
C ASP A 59 -12.79 10.42 -1.41
N TYR A 60 -12.50 10.00 -0.16
CA TYR A 60 -13.11 10.49 1.07
C TYR A 60 -14.61 10.14 1.21
N GLY A 61 -15.13 9.35 0.29
CA GLY A 61 -16.42 8.69 0.41
C GLY A 61 -16.26 7.37 1.15
N TYR A 62 -16.94 6.31 0.70
CA TYR A 62 -16.87 5.04 1.43
C TYR A 62 -15.71 4.13 0.98
N VAL A 63 -15.09 4.41 -0.16
CA VAL A 63 -14.06 3.53 -0.73
C VAL A 63 -12.66 3.95 -0.25
N VAL A 64 -11.90 2.95 0.20
CA VAL A 64 -10.50 3.11 0.60
C VAL A 64 -9.70 1.99 -0.07
N TYR A 65 -8.60 2.34 -0.71
CA TYR A 65 -7.69 1.37 -1.31
C TYR A 65 -6.31 1.47 -0.65
N ILE A 66 -5.78 0.33 -0.20
CA ILE A 66 -4.42 0.26 0.32
C ILE A 66 -3.51 -0.24 -0.80
N ALA A 67 -2.50 0.56 -1.13
CA ALA A 67 -1.60 0.31 -2.25
C ALA A 67 -0.16 0.18 -1.81
N ASP A 68 0.62 -0.54 -2.60
CA ASP A 68 2.08 -0.55 -2.55
C ASP A 68 2.66 -0.95 -1.19
N MET A 69 2.04 -1.94 -0.54
CA MET A 69 2.59 -2.51 0.70
C MET A 69 3.82 -3.33 0.37
N ILE A 70 4.99 -2.80 0.71
CA ILE A 70 6.29 -3.41 0.42
C ILE A 70 7.20 -3.27 1.63
N VAL A 71 7.97 -4.33 1.93
CA VAL A 71 9.12 -4.27 2.84
C VAL A 71 10.30 -4.85 2.06
N LEU A 72 11.44 -4.16 2.11
CA LEU A 72 12.66 -4.67 1.47
C LEU A 72 12.93 -6.11 1.90
N PRO A 73 13.31 -7.00 0.97
CA PRO A 73 13.51 -8.42 1.32
C PRO A 73 14.41 -8.64 2.53
N GLU A 74 15.50 -7.90 2.63
CA GLU A 74 16.47 -8.05 3.73
C GLU A 74 15.95 -7.54 5.08
N TYR A 75 14.81 -6.84 5.08
CA TYR A 75 14.17 -6.34 6.31
C TYR A 75 12.91 -7.13 6.67
N GLN A 76 12.51 -8.08 5.85
CA GLN A 76 11.33 -8.90 6.13
C GLN A 76 11.58 -9.81 7.34
N GLY A 77 10.51 -10.25 7.99
CA GLY A 77 10.60 -11.11 9.17
C GLY A 77 10.92 -10.38 10.48
N ASN A 78 10.89 -9.06 10.50
CA ASN A 78 11.20 -8.24 11.67
C ASN A 78 10.00 -7.45 12.19
N GLY A 79 8.79 -7.75 11.73
CA GLY A 79 7.57 -7.08 12.19
C GLY A 79 7.31 -5.72 11.57
N ILE A 80 8.14 -5.28 10.61
CA ILE A 80 7.99 -3.97 9.97
C ILE A 80 6.69 -3.89 9.19
N GLY A 81 6.36 -4.92 8.42
CA GLY A 81 5.11 -4.96 7.66
C GLY A 81 3.88 -4.89 8.56
N ARG A 82 3.90 -5.60 9.69
CA ARG A 82 2.82 -5.56 10.67
C ARG A 82 2.63 -4.14 11.21
N GLU A 83 3.73 -3.48 11.56
CA GLU A 83 3.66 -2.12 12.09
C GLU A 83 3.15 -1.12 11.06
N ILE A 84 3.59 -1.24 9.81
CA ILE A 84 3.09 -0.41 8.71
C ILE A 84 1.57 -0.58 8.58
N MET A 85 1.09 -1.82 8.51
CA MET A 85 -0.35 -2.09 8.37
C MET A 85 -1.14 -1.63 9.59
N SER A 86 -0.59 -1.79 10.80
CA SER A 86 -1.26 -1.30 12.00
C SER A 86 -1.46 0.21 11.94
N ARG A 87 -0.47 0.95 11.45
CA ARG A 87 -0.57 2.41 11.31
C ARG A 87 -1.54 2.81 10.20
N VAL A 88 -1.55 2.07 9.10
CA VAL A 88 -2.52 2.28 8.00
C VAL A 88 -3.94 2.06 8.52
N MET A 89 -4.19 0.95 9.20
CA MET A 89 -5.52 0.63 9.73
C MET A 89 -5.96 1.64 10.80
N ALA A 90 -5.04 2.11 11.63
CA ALA A 90 -5.33 3.13 12.62
C ALA A 90 -5.75 4.45 11.94
N TYR A 91 -5.04 4.85 10.89
CA TYR A 91 -5.40 6.04 10.12
C TYR A 91 -6.82 5.92 9.55
N ILE A 92 -7.11 4.79 8.91
CA ILE A 92 -8.43 4.56 8.30
C ILE A 92 -9.51 4.63 9.38
N LYS A 93 -9.29 3.95 10.50
CA LYS A 93 -10.27 3.91 11.60
C LYS A 93 -10.54 5.30 12.18
N GLN A 94 -9.51 6.12 12.34
CA GLN A 94 -9.65 7.49 12.84
C GLN A 94 -10.47 8.37 11.92
N ASN A 95 -10.54 8.04 10.63
CA ASN A 95 -11.27 8.80 9.63
C ASN A 95 -12.66 8.23 9.33
N ILE A 96 -13.13 7.30 10.15
CA ILE A 96 -14.50 6.80 10.11
C ILE A 96 -15.28 7.50 11.23
N ALA A 97 -16.30 8.27 10.88
CA ALA A 97 -17.16 8.90 11.87
C ALA A 97 -18.11 7.84 12.47
N GLN A 98 -18.58 8.11 13.67
CA GLN A 98 -19.49 7.20 14.36
C GLN A 98 -20.71 6.91 13.49
N GLY A 99 -21.04 5.63 13.35
CA GLY A 99 -22.18 5.16 12.54
C GLY A 99 -21.88 5.02 11.06
N GLN A 100 -20.68 5.39 10.61
CA GLN A 100 -20.26 5.23 9.22
C GLN A 100 -19.52 3.92 9.00
N SER A 101 -19.48 3.49 7.74
CA SER A 101 -18.69 2.33 7.30
C SER A 101 -17.86 2.70 6.10
N LYS A 102 -16.67 2.11 5.99
CA LYS A 102 -15.81 2.24 4.83
C LYS A 102 -15.58 0.85 4.21
N TYR A 103 -15.52 0.81 2.91
CA TYR A 103 -15.16 -0.38 2.15
C TYR A 103 -13.68 -0.30 1.81
N ILE A 104 -12.89 -1.18 2.40
CA ILE A 104 -11.44 -1.15 2.26
C ILE A 104 -11.00 -2.32 1.40
N ALA A 105 -10.26 -2.04 0.33
CA ALA A 105 -9.77 -3.05 -0.59
C ALA A 105 -8.25 -2.98 -0.72
N LEU A 106 -7.64 -4.10 -1.07
CA LEU A 106 -6.24 -4.19 -1.45
C LEU A 106 -6.05 -5.40 -2.36
N MET A 107 -4.93 -5.42 -3.06
CA MET A 107 -4.51 -6.57 -3.85
C MET A 107 -3.29 -7.18 -3.15
N ALA A 108 -3.45 -8.39 -2.62
CA ALA A 108 -2.35 -9.08 -1.97
C ALA A 108 -1.36 -9.59 -3.03
N ALA A 109 -0.05 -9.49 -2.74
CA ALA A 109 0.94 -10.21 -3.52
C ALA A 109 0.73 -11.71 -3.34
N LYS A 110 1.20 -12.49 -4.32
CA LYS A 110 1.04 -13.94 -4.30
C LYS A 110 1.52 -14.52 -2.97
N ASP A 111 0.70 -15.37 -2.37
CA ASP A 111 0.98 -16.08 -1.12
C ASP A 111 1.09 -15.17 0.12
N LYS A 112 0.66 -13.91 0.02
CA LYS A 112 0.67 -12.96 1.14
C LYS A 112 -0.73 -12.72 1.73
N GLU A 113 -1.75 -13.42 1.26
CA GLU A 113 -3.13 -13.25 1.73
C GLU A 113 -3.24 -13.47 3.24
N GLY A 114 -2.54 -14.46 3.80
CA GLY A 114 -2.58 -14.75 5.23
C GLY A 114 -2.10 -13.61 6.10
N PHE A 115 -1.18 -12.80 5.59
CA PHE A 115 -0.73 -11.60 6.30
C PHE A 115 -1.90 -10.62 6.49
N TYR A 116 -2.67 -10.38 5.43
CA TYR A 116 -3.77 -9.42 5.47
C TYR A 116 -5.00 -9.97 6.21
N GLU A 117 -5.21 -11.28 6.20
CA GLU A 117 -6.30 -11.90 6.95
C GLU A 117 -6.21 -11.59 8.45
N LYS A 118 -5.00 -11.40 8.97
CA LYS A 118 -4.78 -11.02 10.38
C LYS A 118 -5.30 -9.63 10.70
N PHE A 119 -5.54 -8.81 9.67
CA PHE A 119 -6.10 -7.46 9.81
C PHE A 119 -7.59 -7.42 9.47
N GLY A 120 -8.24 -8.59 9.32
CA GLY A 120 -9.66 -8.68 9.06
C GLY A 120 -10.06 -8.69 7.61
N PHE A 121 -9.11 -8.77 6.68
CA PHE A 121 -9.41 -8.86 5.26
C PHE A 121 -9.85 -10.27 4.89
N ILE A 122 -10.79 -10.34 3.96
CA ILE A 122 -11.37 -11.60 3.47
C ILE A 122 -10.96 -11.77 2.01
N LYS A 123 -10.47 -12.95 1.69
CA LYS A 123 -10.12 -13.28 0.30
C LYS A 123 -11.35 -13.37 -0.57
N ARG A 124 -11.25 -12.91 -1.80
CA ARG A 124 -12.28 -13.12 -2.82
C ARG A 124 -11.80 -14.15 -3.85
N PRO A 125 -12.68 -14.96 -4.47
CA PRO A 125 -14.14 -14.88 -4.34
C PRO A 125 -14.67 -15.53 -3.06
N THR A 126 -15.91 -15.17 -2.72
CA THR A 126 -16.70 -15.86 -1.70
C THR A 126 -17.96 -16.39 -2.39
N ASP A 127 -18.85 -17.04 -1.63
CA ASP A 127 -20.11 -17.52 -2.19
C ASP A 127 -20.96 -16.38 -2.77
N ASP A 128 -20.79 -15.17 -2.23
CA ASP A 128 -21.62 -14.01 -2.60
C ASP A 128 -20.85 -12.95 -3.39
N SER A 129 -19.55 -13.13 -3.62
CA SER A 129 -18.75 -12.10 -4.28
C SER A 129 -17.73 -12.71 -5.25
N GLY A 130 -17.54 -12.04 -6.38
CA GLY A 130 -16.54 -12.42 -7.38
C GLY A 130 -15.12 -12.02 -6.99
N CYS A 131 -14.16 -12.41 -7.82
CA CYS A 131 -12.76 -12.04 -7.63
C CYS A 131 -12.54 -10.55 -7.80
N GLY A 132 -11.50 -10.03 -7.14
CA GLY A 132 -10.87 -8.79 -7.58
C GLY A 132 -10.29 -9.00 -8.98
N MET A 133 -10.28 -7.96 -9.80
CA MET A 133 -9.78 -8.05 -11.18
C MET A 133 -8.87 -6.86 -11.47
N THR A 134 -7.84 -7.08 -12.27
CA THR A 134 -6.85 -6.04 -12.60
C THR A 134 -6.50 -6.10 -14.07
N GLN A 135 -6.04 -4.98 -14.60
CA GLN A 135 -5.40 -4.93 -15.91
C GLN A 135 -4.39 -3.78 -15.94
N TRP A 136 -3.37 -3.92 -16.75
CA TRP A 136 -2.54 -2.80 -17.16
C TRP A 136 -3.06 -2.31 -18.50
N MET A 137 -3.42 -1.03 -18.56
CA MET A 137 -3.86 -0.43 -19.83
C MET A 137 -2.77 0.52 -20.30
N GLN A 138 -2.33 0.33 -21.52
CA GLN A 138 -1.29 1.16 -22.12
C GLN A 138 -1.88 1.81 -23.37
N LYS A 139 -1.74 3.13 -23.46
CA LYS A 139 -2.10 3.84 -24.69
C LYS A 139 -0.90 3.82 -25.61
N GLU A 140 -1.15 3.47 -26.88
CA GLU A 140 -0.08 3.48 -27.87
C GLU A 140 0.48 4.89 -28.03
N GLY A 141 1.80 4.99 -28.06
CA GLY A 141 2.49 6.26 -28.26
C GLY A 141 2.29 6.81 -29.67
N ALA A 142 2.40 8.13 -29.83
CA ALA A 142 2.46 8.76 -31.13
C ALA A 142 3.73 8.30 -31.86
N GLN A 143 3.62 7.99 -33.14
CA GLN A 143 4.75 7.60 -33.99
C GLN A 143 5.24 8.80 -34.78
#